data_68d1c5720683de74af8621ade81f473b
#
_entry.id   68d1c5720683de74af8621ade81f473b
#
_cell.length_a   1.000
_cell.length_b   1.000
_cell.length_c   1.000
_cell.angle_alpha   90.00
_cell.angle_beta   90.00
_cell.angle_gamma   90.00
#
_symmetry.space_group_name_H-M   'P 1'
#
loop_
_entity.id
_entity.type
_entity.pdbx_description
1 polymer ?
#
loop_
_entity_poly.entity_id
_entity_poly.type
_entity_poly.pdbx_seq_one_letter_code
_entity_poly.pdbx_strand_id
1 'polypeptide(L)' 'MDQQIVDRLEHELEKAIADVIVKRLGLKSLPLMPPRETIRMMAKAAAAVYEGAVETCRQMPRA' A
#
# COMPACT_ATOMS: atom_id res chain seq x y z
N MET A 1 -9.94 0.15 -11.81
CA MET A 1 -9.59 1.55 -11.50
C MET A 1 -8.72 2.13 -12.59
N ASP A 2 -8.76 3.44 -12.74
CA ASP A 2 -7.89 4.12 -13.69
C ASP A 2 -6.42 3.90 -13.28
N GLN A 3 -5.57 3.60 -14.27
CA GLN A 3 -4.17 3.33 -14.00
C GLN A 3 -3.46 4.50 -13.35
N GLN A 4 -3.81 5.72 -13.71
CA GLN A 4 -3.21 6.89 -13.09
C GLN A 4 -3.54 6.98 -11.61
N ILE A 5 -4.75 6.62 -11.25
CA ILE A 5 -5.17 6.60 -9.86
C ILE A 5 -4.44 5.49 -9.12
N VAL A 6 -4.28 4.34 -9.74
CA VAL A 6 -3.56 3.23 -9.14
C VAL A 6 -2.10 3.60 -8.91
N ASP A 7 -1.46 4.20 -9.89
CA ASP A 7 -0.07 4.62 -9.78
C ASP A 7 0.12 5.62 -8.64
N ARG A 8 -0.80 6.57 -8.55
CA ARG A 8 -0.73 7.56 -7.47
C ARG A 8 -0.96 6.92 -6.12
N LEU A 9 -1.91 5.99 -6.05
CA LEU A 9 -2.19 5.28 -4.82
C LEU A 9 -0.95 4.49 -4.36
N GLU A 10 -0.31 3.78 -5.28
CA GLU A 10 0.91 3.05 -4.96
C GLU A 10 1.99 3.99 -4.43
N HIS A 11 2.15 5.12 -5.07
CA HIS A 11 3.17 6.08 -4.65
C HIS A 11 2.91 6.62 -3.25
N GLU A 12 1.66 6.97 -2.96
CA GLU A 12 1.29 7.48 -1.65
C GLU A 12 1.41 6.39 -0.58
N LEU A 13 1.05 5.17 -0.92
CA LEU A 13 1.21 4.05 0.00
C LEU A 13 2.68 3.78 0.29
N GLU A 14 3.54 3.87 -0.73
CA GLU A 14 4.97 3.69 -0.54
C GLU A 14 5.52 4.71 0.46
N LYS A 15 5.11 5.96 0.32
CA LYS A 15 5.52 7.00 1.23
C LYS A 15 5.03 6.73 2.66
N ALA A 16 3.77 6.35 2.78
CA ALA A 16 3.18 6.09 4.08
C ALA A 16 3.83 4.91 4.77
N ILE A 17 4.09 3.83 4.02
CA ILE A 17 4.74 2.66 4.56
C ILE A 17 6.16 3.00 5.02
N ALA A 18 6.89 3.74 4.19
CA ALA A 18 8.24 4.16 4.53
C ALA A 18 8.23 5.02 5.79
N ASP A 19 7.28 5.93 5.91
CA ASP A 19 7.16 6.79 7.07
C ASP A 19 6.91 5.98 8.34
N VAL A 20 5.99 5.03 8.27
CA VAL A 20 5.69 4.18 9.42
C VAL A 20 6.91 3.38 9.85
N ILE A 21 7.60 2.76 8.90
CA ILE A 21 8.73 1.90 9.20
C ILE A 21 9.91 2.71 9.72
N VAL A 22 10.24 3.80 9.04
CA VAL A 22 11.44 4.55 9.36
C VAL A 22 11.25 5.49 10.54
N LYS A 23 10.16 6.25 10.54
CA LYS A 23 9.96 7.29 11.54
C LYS A 23 9.22 6.83 12.77
N ARG A 24 8.18 6.04 12.61
CA ARG A 24 7.34 5.66 13.73
C ARG A 24 7.84 4.46 14.49
N LEU A 25 8.19 3.41 13.79
CA LEU A 25 8.64 2.18 14.44
C LEU A 25 10.15 2.10 14.54
N GLY A 26 10.81 2.38 13.43
CA GLY A 26 12.26 2.34 13.40
C GLY A 26 12.81 0.99 13.80
N LEU A 27 14.12 0.95 14.03
CA LEU A 27 14.80 -0.29 14.41
C LEU A 27 14.49 -0.74 15.82
N LYS A 28 13.90 0.13 16.63
CA LYS A 28 13.58 -0.24 18.01
C LYS A 28 12.48 -1.28 18.08
N SER A 29 11.52 -1.20 17.15
CA SER A 29 10.37 -2.10 17.16
C SER A 29 10.45 -3.18 16.10
N LEU A 30 11.19 -2.94 15.03
CA LEU A 30 11.30 -3.87 13.93
C LEU A 30 12.65 -4.57 13.97
N PRO A 31 12.66 -5.89 13.77
CA PRO A 31 13.92 -6.63 13.79
C PRO A 31 14.82 -6.32 12.60
N LEU A 32 14.24 -5.82 11.52
CA LEU A 32 14.97 -5.59 10.29
C LEU A 32 14.32 -4.48 9.50
N MET A 33 15.12 -3.54 9.01
CA MET A 33 14.61 -2.51 8.12
C MET A 33 14.54 -3.07 6.70
N PRO A 34 13.35 -3.09 6.11
CA PRO A 34 13.23 -3.61 4.75
C PRO A 34 13.88 -2.68 3.73
N PRO A 35 14.43 -3.23 2.65
CA PRO A 35 14.96 -2.40 1.58
C PRO A 35 13.82 -1.69 0.86
N ARG A 36 14.18 -0.66 0.11
CA ARG A 36 13.20 0.16 -0.60
C ARG A 36 12.33 -0.67 -1.54
N GLU A 37 12.92 -1.67 -2.17
CA GLU A 37 12.16 -2.54 -3.08
C GLU A 37 11.05 -3.29 -2.34
N THR A 38 11.33 -3.75 -1.13
CA THR A 38 10.33 -4.43 -0.34
C THR A 38 9.19 -3.50 0.01
N ILE A 39 9.50 -2.25 0.36
CA ILE A 39 8.48 -1.25 0.66
C ILE A 39 7.61 -1.00 -0.57
N ARG A 40 8.24 -0.92 -1.73
CA ARG A 40 7.50 -0.73 -2.98
C ARG A 40 6.58 -1.91 -3.26
N MET A 41 7.05 -3.13 -3.03
CA MET A 41 6.22 -4.31 -3.21
C MET A 41 5.04 -4.33 -2.24
N MET A 42 5.26 -3.90 -1.01
CA MET A 42 4.18 -3.79 -0.04
C MET A 42 3.13 -2.78 -0.50
N ALA A 43 3.57 -1.66 -1.06
CA ALA A 43 2.66 -0.65 -1.57
C ALA A 43 1.86 -1.17 -2.76
N LYS A 44 2.50 -1.91 -3.65
CA LYS A 44 1.81 -2.52 -4.78
C LYS A 44 0.77 -3.53 -4.33
N ALA A 45 1.13 -4.34 -3.35
CA ALA A 45 0.20 -5.32 -2.82
C ALA A 45 -1.00 -4.64 -2.17
N ALA A 46 -0.75 -3.57 -1.42
CA ALA A 46 -1.82 -2.83 -0.78
C ALA A 46 -2.76 -2.20 -1.81
N ALA A 47 -2.20 -1.64 -2.87
CA ALA A 47 -3.00 -1.04 -3.94
C ALA A 47 -3.83 -2.10 -4.64
N ALA A 48 -3.27 -3.28 -4.87
CA ALA A 48 -3.99 -4.37 -5.53
C ALA A 48 -5.17 -4.85 -4.66
N VAL A 49 -4.96 -4.94 -3.35
CA VAL A 49 -6.03 -5.33 -2.43
C VAL A 49 -7.15 -4.29 -2.46
N TYR A 50 -6.78 -3.02 -2.43
CA TYR A 50 -7.76 -1.94 -2.47
C TYR A 50 -8.55 -1.96 -3.79
N GLU A 51 -7.85 -2.14 -4.89
CA GLU A 51 -8.48 -2.20 -6.20
C GLU A 51 -9.46 -3.37 -6.28
N GLY A 52 -9.07 -4.52 -5.76
CA GLY A 52 -9.95 -5.67 -5.70
C GLY A 52 -11.19 -5.40 -4.85
N ALA A 53 -11.02 -4.72 -3.73
CA ALA A 53 -12.13 -4.37 -2.87
C ALA A 53 -13.12 -3.43 -3.57
N VAL A 54 -12.59 -2.45 -4.30
CA VAL A 54 -13.43 -1.51 -5.05
C VAL A 54 -14.23 -2.24 -6.12
N GLU A 55 -13.58 -3.14 -6.85
CA GLU A 55 -14.28 -3.91 -7.89
C GLU A 55 -15.35 -4.80 -7.30
N THR A 56 -15.05 -5.43 -6.17
CA THR A 56 -16.04 -6.27 -5.49
C THR A 56 -17.24 -5.45 -5.04
N CYS A 57 -17.02 -4.27 -4.51
CA CYS A 57 -18.11 -3.39 -4.09
C CYS A 57 -18.96 -2.94 -5.25
N ARG A 58 -18.38 -2.77 -6.43
CA ARG A 58 -19.14 -2.40 -7.62
C ARG A 58 -19.98 -3.53 -8.13
N GLN A 59 -19.49 -4.76 -8.03
CA GLN A 59 -20.18 -5.93 -8.54
C GLN A 59 -21.28 -6.41 -7.61
N MET A 60 -21.16 -6.10 -6.34
CA MET A 60 -22.14 -6.53 -5.35
C MET A 60 -23.02 -5.34 -4.96
N PRO A 61 -24.26 -5.29 -5.48
CA PRO A 61 -25.15 -4.21 -5.08
C PRO A 61 -25.44 -4.32 -3.59
N ARG A 62 -25.45 -3.20 -2.94
CA ARG A 62 -25.78 -3.16 -1.54
C ARG A 62 -27.26 -3.42 -1.35
N ALA A 63 -27.55 -4.35 -0.51
CA ALA A 63 -28.93 -4.61 -0.14
C ALA A 63 -29.46 -3.50 0.75
#